data_1fe0d8e242dd2c4f55eb0d0b78665dd2
#
_entry.id   1fe0d8e242dd2c4f55eb0d0b78665dd2
#
_cell.length_a   1.000
_cell.length_b   1.000
_cell.length_c   1.000
_cell.angle_alpha   90.00
_cell.angle_beta   90.00
_cell.angle_gamma   90.00
#
_symmetry.space_group_name_H-M   'P 1'
#
loop_
_entity.id
_entity.type
_entity.pdbx_description
1 polymer ?
#
loop_
_entity_poly.entity_id
_entity_poly.type
_entity_poly.pdbx_seq_one_letter_code
_entity_poly.pdbx_strand_id
1 'polypeptide(L)'
;VSAIKFTATVSQTITFFVVVFILAPQYGGIEGYKSVLFYGTMIFTHLLCPLLTFVSFCFFEKSSFPVSIAFFAVVPTIIYGAVALALNFFRVMVGPYPFLEVYRSPVITAVVCPMVFVASFFLALAVRGVNRRNAEK
;
A
#
# COMPACT_ATOMS: atom_id res chain seq x y z
N VAL A 1 14.62 13.28 -6.83
CA VAL A 1 13.36 13.03 -7.56
C VAL A 1 13.08 11.52 -7.64
N SER A 2 13.99 10.68 -8.11
CA SER A 2 13.76 9.23 -8.31
C SER A 2 13.44 8.46 -7.01
N ALA A 3 14.04 8.83 -5.87
CA ALA A 3 13.72 8.23 -4.57
C ALA A 3 12.28 8.52 -4.13
N ILE A 4 11.78 9.73 -4.40
CA ILE A 4 10.39 10.10 -4.11
C ILE A 4 9.44 9.30 -5.00
N LYS A 5 9.74 9.19 -6.28
CA LYS A 5 8.95 8.35 -7.21
C LYS A 5 8.93 6.89 -6.76
N PHE A 6 10.09 6.34 -6.36
CA PHE A 6 10.16 4.99 -5.81
C PHE A 6 9.25 4.80 -4.60
N THR A 7 9.37 5.68 -3.61
CA THR A 7 8.56 5.64 -2.39
C THR A 7 7.06 5.77 -2.72
N ALA A 8 6.68 6.70 -3.59
CA ALA A 8 5.30 6.86 -4.04
C ALA A 8 4.77 5.60 -4.75
N THR A 9 5.58 4.99 -5.62
CA THR A 9 5.22 3.75 -6.31
C THR A 9 4.98 2.61 -5.32
N VAL A 10 5.86 2.43 -4.34
CA VAL A 10 5.70 1.39 -3.29
C VAL A 10 4.42 1.65 -2.49
N SER A 11 4.18 2.91 -2.06
CA SER A 11 2.98 3.27 -1.28
C SER A 11 1.68 3.06 -2.07
N GLN A 12 1.65 3.40 -3.35
CA GLN A 12 0.49 3.16 -4.22
C GLN A 12 0.26 1.66 -4.45
N THR A 13 1.34 0.91 -4.67
CA THR A 13 1.25 -0.53 -4.95
C THR A 13 0.80 -1.30 -3.71
N ILE A 14 1.28 -0.95 -2.50
CA ILE A 14 0.79 -1.60 -1.28
C ILE A 14 -0.67 -1.26 -1.02
N THR A 15 -1.14 -0.04 -1.32
CA THR A 15 -2.56 0.32 -1.25
C THR A 15 -3.39 -0.58 -2.14
N PHE A 16 -2.97 -0.82 -3.39
CA PHE A 16 -3.64 -1.74 -4.29
C PHE A 16 -3.74 -3.15 -3.70
N PHE A 17 -2.64 -3.71 -3.17
CA PHE A 17 -2.65 -5.04 -2.56
C PHE A 17 -3.53 -5.11 -1.32
N VAL A 18 -3.50 -4.10 -0.45
CA VAL A 18 -4.38 -4.03 0.73
C VAL A 18 -5.86 -4.00 0.30
N VAL A 19 -6.19 -3.22 -0.73
CA VAL A 19 -7.56 -3.14 -1.23
C VAL A 19 -8.00 -4.49 -1.81
N VAL A 20 -7.18 -5.11 -2.65
CA VAL A 20 -7.54 -6.36 -3.34
C VAL A 20 -7.59 -7.56 -2.38
N PHE A 21 -6.62 -7.71 -1.50
CA PHE A 21 -6.49 -8.93 -0.70
C PHE A 21 -7.07 -8.83 0.71
N ILE A 22 -7.25 -7.62 1.23
CA ILE A 22 -7.75 -7.42 2.59
C ILE A 22 -9.13 -6.77 2.58
N LEU A 23 -9.31 -5.64 1.90
CA LEU A 23 -10.56 -4.89 1.96
C LEU A 23 -11.68 -5.53 1.14
N ALA A 24 -11.45 -5.81 -0.14
CA ALA A 24 -12.51 -6.34 -1.01
C ALA A 24 -13.15 -7.62 -0.45
N PRO A 25 -12.39 -8.61 0.09
CA PRO A 25 -13.00 -9.77 0.74
C PRO A 25 -13.85 -9.45 1.96
N GLN A 26 -13.47 -8.41 2.75
CA GLN A 26 -14.22 -8.01 3.94
C GLN A 26 -15.57 -7.35 3.62
N TYR A 27 -15.72 -6.79 2.42
CA TYR A 27 -16.96 -6.13 1.97
C TYR A 27 -17.91 -7.06 1.18
N GLY A 28 -17.75 -8.39 1.28
CA GLY A 28 -18.71 -9.34 0.74
C GLY A 28 -18.38 -9.89 -0.64
N GLY A 29 -17.15 -10.30 -0.88
CA GLY A 29 -16.75 -11.01 -2.10
C GLY A 29 -16.84 -10.15 -3.35
N ILE A 30 -17.55 -10.58 -4.39
CA ILE A 30 -17.65 -9.88 -5.69
C ILE A 30 -18.18 -8.45 -5.55
N GLU A 31 -19.17 -8.23 -4.71
CA GLU A 31 -19.72 -6.89 -4.46
C GLU A 31 -18.70 -5.99 -3.74
N GLY A 32 -17.89 -6.57 -2.85
CA GLY A 32 -16.76 -5.88 -2.24
C GLY A 32 -15.76 -5.38 -3.28
N TYR A 33 -15.37 -6.21 -4.24
CA TYR A 33 -14.47 -5.81 -5.34
C TYR A 33 -15.08 -4.68 -6.19
N LYS A 34 -16.36 -4.77 -6.51
CA LYS A 34 -17.04 -3.70 -7.25
C LYS A 34 -17.01 -2.38 -6.48
N SER A 35 -17.32 -2.40 -5.18
CA SER A 35 -17.41 -1.20 -4.35
C SER A 35 -16.07 -0.53 -4.12
N VAL A 36 -15.00 -1.29 -3.86
CA VAL A 36 -13.69 -0.72 -3.49
C VAL A 36 -12.74 -0.47 -4.67
N LEU A 37 -13.00 -1.08 -5.85
CA LEU A 37 -12.16 -0.90 -7.04
C LEU A 37 -12.84 -0.11 -8.16
N PHE A 38 -14.16 -0.23 -8.33
CA PHE A 38 -14.83 0.27 -9.53
C PHE A 38 -15.87 1.36 -9.24
N TYR A 39 -16.22 1.61 -7.99
CA TYR A 39 -17.24 2.62 -7.67
C TYR A 39 -16.63 4.02 -7.61
N GLY A 40 -17.19 4.95 -8.38
CA GLY A 40 -16.83 6.37 -8.35
C GLY A 40 -15.33 6.62 -8.60
N THR A 41 -14.68 7.36 -7.70
CA THR A 41 -13.26 7.69 -7.78
C THR A 41 -12.32 6.53 -7.40
N MET A 42 -12.85 5.45 -6.84
CA MET A 42 -12.06 4.30 -6.38
C MET A 42 -11.29 3.64 -7.52
N ILE A 43 -11.85 3.62 -8.74
CA ILE A 43 -11.14 3.09 -9.91
C ILE A 43 -9.81 3.80 -10.16
N PHE A 44 -9.75 5.11 -9.94
CA PHE A 44 -8.52 5.88 -10.12
C PHE A 44 -7.56 5.64 -8.98
N THR A 45 -8.01 5.75 -7.75
CA THR A 45 -7.14 5.72 -6.56
C THR A 45 -6.65 4.32 -6.19
N HIS A 46 -7.46 3.29 -6.41
CA HIS A 46 -7.16 1.93 -5.98
C HIS A 46 -6.77 0.97 -7.11
N LEU A 47 -6.99 1.36 -8.36
CA LEU A 47 -6.66 0.51 -9.51
C LEU A 47 -5.72 1.22 -10.49
N LEU A 48 -6.18 2.29 -11.15
CA LEU A 48 -5.42 2.90 -12.25
C LEU A 48 -4.13 3.59 -11.78
N CYS A 49 -4.19 4.44 -10.75
CA CYS A 49 -3.00 5.12 -10.26
C CYS A 49 -1.92 4.14 -9.77
N PRO A 50 -2.21 3.13 -8.93
CA PRO A 50 -1.22 2.14 -8.53
C PRO A 50 -0.62 1.39 -9.73
N LEU A 51 -1.42 0.94 -10.68
CA LEU A 51 -0.93 0.21 -11.86
C LEU A 51 -0.07 1.09 -12.76
N LEU A 52 -0.52 2.32 -13.06
CA LEU A 52 0.22 3.26 -13.90
C LEU A 52 1.54 3.69 -13.25
N THR A 53 1.55 3.98 -11.95
CA THR A 53 2.78 4.32 -11.25
C THR A 53 3.76 3.16 -11.20
N PHE A 54 3.28 1.94 -10.97
CA PHE A 54 4.09 0.73 -10.99
C PHE A 54 4.73 0.50 -12.37
N VAL A 55 3.92 0.51 -13.44
CA VAL A 55 4.40 0.31 -14.81
C VAL A 55 5.37 1.43 -15.20
N SER A 56 5.00 2.69 -14.94
CA SER A 56 5.85 3.85 -15.25
C SER A 56 7.20 3.75 -14.55
N PHE A 57 7.21 3.48 -13.25
CA PHE A 57 8.46 3.39 -12.51
C PHE A 57 9.30 2.18 -12.89
N CYS A 58 8.70 1.00 -12.98
CA CYS A 58 9.44 -0.24 -13.22
C CYS A 58 10.04 -0.33 -14.63
N PHE A 59 9.36 0.23 -15.65
CA PHE A 59 9.74 0.01 -17.05
C PHE A 59 10.32 1.25 -17.73
N PHE A 60 10.00 2.45 -17.29
CA PHE A 60 10.45 3.69 -17.94
C PHE A 60 11.46 4.50 -17.11
N GLU A 61 11.51 4.30 -15.79
CA GLU A 61 12.49 4.97 -14.94
C GLU A 61 13.75 4.10 -14.83
N LYS A 62 14.89 4.62 -15.26
CA LYS A 62 16.19 3.97 -15.10
C LYS A 62 16.86 4.47 -13.82
N SER A 63 16.78 3.70 -12.76
CA SER A 63 17.32 4.07 -11.45
C SER A 63 18.06 2.89 -10.82
N SER A 64 19.20 3.18 -10.20
CA SER A 64 19.92 2.18 -9.40
C SER A 64 19.90 2.62 -7.93
N PHE A 65 19.16 1.89 -7.11
CA PHE A 65 19.07 2.17 -5.68
C PHE A 65 19.76 1.11 -4.83
N PRO A 66 20.40 1.49 -3.71
CA PRO A 66 20.86 0.53 -2.71
C PRO A 66 19.66 -0.18 -2.06
N VAL A 67 19.92 -1.31 -1.38
CA VAL A 67 18.84 -2.06 -0.68
C VAL A 67 18.19 -1.23 0.42
N SER A 68 18.96 -0.33 1.04
CA SER A 68 18.49 0.56 2.11
C SER A 68 17.33 1.47 1.70
N ILE A 69 17.13 1.73 0.41
CA ILE A 69 15.99 2.54 -0.06
C ILE A 69 14.63 1.90 0.33
N ALA A 70 14.59 0.57 0.51
CA ALA A 70 13.38 -0.12 0.91
C ALA A 70 12.89 0.31 2.30
N PHE A 71 13.80 0.61 3.23
CA PHE A 71 13.41 1.14 4.54
C PHE A 71 12.74 2.50 4.44
N PHE A 72 13.28 3.39 3.60
CA PHE A 72 12.66 4.71 3.37
C PHE A 72 11.30 4.59 2.69
N ALA A 73 11.14 3.63 1.79
CA ALA A 73 9.87 3.42 1.08
C ALA A 73 8.72 2.96 1.99
N VAL A 74 9.02 2.33 3.12
CA VAL A 74 8.02 1.87 4.09
C VAL A 74 7.57 2.99 5.03
N VAL A 75 8.37 4.04 5.21
CA VAL A 75 8.10 5.14 6.16
C VAL A 75 6.71 5.76 5.99
N PRO A 76 6.23 6.12 4.78
CA PRO A 76 4.88 6.68 4.63
C PRO A 76 3.78 5.72 5.11
N THR A 77 3.92 4.41 4.83
CA THR A 77 2.97 3.39 5.28
C THR A 77 2.94 3.28 6.80
N ILE A 78 4.11 3.33 7.45
CA ILE A 78 4.23 3.31 8.92
C ILE A 78 3.59 4.55 9.53
N ILE A 79 3.92 5.74 9.01
CA ILE A 79 3.38 7.02 9.51
C ILE A 79 1.85 7.02 9.37
N TYR A 80 1.34 6.66 8.18
CA TYR A 80 -0.11 6.58 7.96
C TYR A 80 -0.79 5.59 8.92
N GLY A 81 -0.24 4.38 9.06
CA GLY A 81 -0.77 3.37 9.95
C GLY A 81 -0.74 3.81 11.42
N ALA A 82 0.36 4.42 11.87
CA ALA A 82 0.49 4.92 13.24
C ALA A 82 -0.50 6.04 13.55
N VAL A 83 -0.65 7.01 12.65
CA VAL A 83 -1.63 8.11 12.80
C VAL A 83 -3.05 7.56 12.80
N ALA A 84 -3.40 6.68 11.86
CA ALA A 84 -4.73 6.09 11.79
C ALA A 84 -5.06 5.25 13.04
N LEU A 85 -4.11 4.45 13.54
CA LEU A 85 -4.28 3.69 14.79
C LEU A 85 -4.44 4.61 15.99
N ALA A 86 -3.65 5.69 16.09
CA ALA A 86 -3.79 6.66 17.17
C ALA A 86 -5.16 7.33 17.17
N LEU A 87 -5.64 7.79 16.00
CA LEU A 87 -6.95 8.40 15.87
C LEU A 87 -8.09 7.45 16.24
N ASN A 88 -7.99 6.17 15.86
CA ASN A 88 -8.95 5.15 16.26
C ASN A 88 -8.88 4.84 17.76
N PHE A 89 -7.66 4.73 18.32
CA PHE A 89 -7.45 4.47 19.74
C PHE A 89 -8.05 5.59 20.60
N PHE A 90 -7.83 6.84 20.24
CA PHE A 90 -8.43 7.99 20.95
C PHE A 90 -9.90 8.25 20.57
N ARG A 91 -10.51 7.40 19.74
CA ARG A 91 -11.91 7.52 19.27
C ARG A 91 -12.22 8.84 18.57
N VAL A 92 -11.21 9.49 17.99
CA VAL A 92 -11.38 10.71 17.19
C VAL A 92 -11.97 10.38 15.82
N MET A 93 -11.65 9.18 15.30
CA MET A 93 -12.10 8.70 13.99
C MET A 93 -12.39 7.19 14.06
N VAL A 94 -13.36 6.73 13.30
CA VAL A 94 -13.62 5.30 13.04
C VAL A 94 -13.23 4.98 11.61
N GLY A 95 -12.40 3.99 11.39
CA GLY A 95 -11.86 3.67 10.08
C GLY A 95 -10.50 4.36 9.83
N PRO A 96 -10.02 4.54 8.60
CA PRO A 96 -10.71 4.33 7.32
C PRO A 96 -10.84 2.87 6.88
N TYR A 97 -10.18 1.95 7.56
CA TYR A 97 -10.27 0.52 7.23
C TYR A 97 -10.73 -0.29 8.43
N PRO A 98 -11.57 -1.33 8.22
CA PRO A 98 -12.08 -2.17 9.32
C PRO A 98 -10.98 -2.78 10.19
N PHE A 99 -9.85 -3.15 9.60
CA PHE A 99 -8.70 -3.70 10.34
C PHE A 99 -7.92 -2.67 11.17
N LEU A 100 -8.23 -1.38 11.06
CA LEU A 100 -7.68 -0.31 11.92
C LEU A 100 -8.61 0.01 13.09
N GLU A 101 -9.81 -0.56 13.13
CA GLU A 101 -10.80 -0.35 14.20
C GLU A 101 -10.41 -1.17 15.46
N VAL A 102 -9.50 -0.62 16.27
CA VAL A 102 -8.86 -1.28 17.42
C VAL A 102 -9.88 -1.90 18.40
N TYR A 103 -10.99 -1.20 18.63
CA TYR A 103 -12.02 -1.65 19.60
C TYR A 103 -13.00 -2.67 19.02
N ARG A 104 -13.19 -2.68 17.70
CA ARG A 104 -14.08 -3.63 17.03
C ARG A 104 -13.38 -4.96 16.77
N SER A 105 -12.13 -4.93 16.39
CA SER A 105 -11.39 -6.12 15.96
C SER A 105 -9.91 -6.07 16.39
N PRO A 106 -9.61 -6.06 17.72
CA PRO A 106 -8.25 -5.85 18.23
C PRO A 106 -7.26 -6.91 17.72
N VAL A 107 -7.69 -8.16 17.60
CA VAL A 107 -6.85 -9.26 17.11
C VAL A 107 -6.51 -9.07 15.63
N ILE A 108 -7.50 -8.69 14.81
CA ILE A 108 -7.28 -8.42 13.37
C ILE A 108 -6.33 -7.25 13.22
N THR A 109 -6.52 -6.16 13.98
CA THR A 109 -5.61 -5.01 13.99
C THR A 109 -4.18 -5.43 14.34
N ALA A 110 -4.00 -6.21 15.40
CA ALA A 110 -2.69 -6.65 15.87
C ALA A 110 -1.95 -7.57 14.87
N VAL A 111 -2.68 -8.30 14.03
CA VAL A 111 -2.09 -9.18 13.01
C VAL A 111 -1.90 -8.46 11.69
N VAL A 112 -2.91 -7.76 11.20
CA VAL A 112 -2.90 -7.17 9.85
C VAL A 112 -1.95 -5.98 9.75
N CYS A 113 -1.87 -5.12 10.77
CA CYS A 113 -0.99 -3.95 10.70
C CYS A 113 0.50 -4.32 10.56
N PRO A 114 1.08 -5.20 11.39
CA PRO A 114 2.46 -5.65 11.19
C PRO A 114 2.64 -6.38 9.85
N MET A 115 1.67 -7.19 9.42
CA MET A 115 1.72 -7.89 8.15
C MET A 115 1.81 -6.91 6.97
N VAL A 116 1.04 -5.82 6.97
CA VAL A 116 1.09 -4.78 5.94
C VAL A 116 2.46 -4.09 5.91
N PHE A 117 3.07 -3.82 7.07
CA PHE A 117 4.41 -3.21 7.12
C PHE A 117 5.49 -4.14 6.56
N VAL A 118 5.45 -5.42 6.94
CA VAL A 118 6.38 -6.44 6.41
C VAL A 118 6.17 -6.61 4.90
N ALA A 119 4.92 -6.71 4.45
CA ALA A 119 4.58 -6.81 3.03
C ALA A 119 5.07 -5.59 2.24
N SER A 120 4.94 -4.37 2.80
CA SER A 120 5.44 -3.15 2.17
C SER A 120 6.96 -3.18 1.96
N PHE A 121 7.72 -3.72 2.91
CA PHE A 121 9.17 -3.86 2.79
C PHE A 121 9.56 -4.84 1.68
N PHE A 122 8.95 -6.02 1.66
CA PHE A 122 9.21 -7.00 0.59
C PHE A 122 8.76 -6.49 -0.78
N LEU A 123 7.65 -5.78 -0.84
CA LEU A 123 7.20 -5.12 -2.07
C LEU A 123 8.21 -4.08 -2.55
N ALA A 124 8.78 -3.27 -1.65
CA ALA A 124 9.82 -2.31 -2.00
C ALA A 124 11.05 -3.01 -2.60
N LEU A 125 11.47 -4.15 -2.04
CA LEU A 125 12.55 -4.96 -2.61
C LEU A 125 12.19 -5.52 -3.99
N ALA A 126 10.95 -5.97 -4.18
CA ALA A 126 10.48 -6.49 -5.47
C ALA A 126 10.45 -5.38 -6.54
N VAL A 127 9.87 -4.22 -6.24
CA VAL A 127 9.83 -3.04 -7.14
C VAL A 127 11.25 -2.61 -7.52
N ARG A 128 12.16 -2.54 -6.55
CA ARG A 128 13.57 -2.26 -6.79
C ARG A 128 14.20 -3.30 -7.72
N GLY A 129 13.94 -4.59 -7.48
CA GLY A 129 14.48 -5.68 -8.29
C GLY A 129 14.02 -5.63 -9.75
N VAL A 130 12.75 -5.35 -9.99
CA VAL A 130 12.19 -5.21 -11.35
C VAL A 130 12.79 -4.00 -12.05
N ASN A 131 12.83 -2.84 -11.39
CA ASN A 131 13.39 -1.62 -11.95
C ASN A 131 14.87 -1.79 -12.31
N ARG A 132 15.68 -2.40 -11.43
CA ARG A 132 17.09 -2.66 -11.69
C ARG A 132 17.31 -3.54 -12.93
N ARG A 133 16.56 -4.65 -13.06
CA ARG A 133 16.67 -5.55 -14.22
C ARG A 133 16.37 -4.86 -15.54
N ASN A 134 15.45 -3.90 -15.54
CA ASN A 134 15.09 -3.14 -16.73
C ASN A 134 16.08 -2.00 -17.01
N ALA A 135 16.76 -1.47 -15.98
CA ALA A 135 17.80 -0.47 -16.15
C ALA A 135 19.13 -1.05 -16.72
N GLU A 136 19.38 -2.34 -16.52
CA GLU A 136 20.56 -3.07 -17.00
C GLU A 136 20.40 -3.56 -18.47
N LYS A 137 19.23 -3.45 -19.05
CA LYS A 137 18.93 -3.71 -20.48
C LYS A 137 19.03 -2.45 -21.32
#